data_3307a0915402f6d0c12eced15ccf3458
#
_entry.id   3307a0915402f6d0c12eced15ccf3458
#
_cell.length_a   1.000
_cell.length_b   1.000
_cell.length_c   1.000
_cell.angle_alpha   90.00
_cell.angle_beta   90.00
_cell.angle_gamma   90.00
#
_symmetry.space_group_name_H-M   'P 1'
#
loop_
_entity.id
_entity.type
_entity.pdbx_description
1 polymer ?
#
loop_
_entity_poly.entity_id
_entity_poly.type
_entity_poly.pdbx_seq_one_letter_code
_entity_poly.pdbx_strand_id
1 'polypeptide(L)'
;MVDEDGAAVPGALVEIWHCNSAGKYLHPNDASDSPPDPNFHGNARLIAGDGGLVELRTIKPGAYPVPDANGWWRPPHVHFSVFGRVWLSRLVTQMFFPGEPLNDNDAVLNAIRDPDARSRCIARLGAPKDNGLVYEYQLVVRGRKGSPSLP
;
A
#
# COMPACT_ATOMS: atom_id res chain seq x y z
N MET A 1 -4.77 1.21 -11.98
CA MET A 1 -3.66 0.33 -12.38
C MET A 1 -3.44 0.44 -13.87
N VAL A 2 -2.21 0.53 -14.27
CA VAL A 2 -1.79 0.65 -15.68
C VAL A 2 -0.61 -0.29 -15.96
N ASP A 3 -0.38 -0.56 -17.23
CA ASP A 3 0.85 -1.18 -17.71
C ASP A 3 1.96 -0.13 -17.93
N GLU A 4 3.09 -0.54 -18.49
CA GLU A 4 4.25 0.33 -18.73
C GLU A 4 4.00 1.43 -19.78
N ASP A 5 3.01 1.24 -20.65
CA ASP A 5 2.60 2.19 -21.67
C ASP A 5 1.49 3.13 -21.20
N GLY A 6 1.03 2.96 -19.95
CA GLY A 6 -0.04 3.74 -19.34
C GLY A 6 -1.45 3.24 -19.66
N ALA A 7 -1.57 2.10 -20.34
CA ALA A 7 -2.86 1.50 -20.65
C ALA A 7 -3.49 0.85 -19.41
N ALA A 8 -4.80 0.99 -19.24
CA ALA A 8 -5.52 0.40 -18.13
C ALA A 8 -5.41 -1.14 -18.10
N VAL A 9 -5.31 -1.70 -16.91
CA VAL A 9 -5.30 -3.16 -16.68
C VAL A 9 -6.60 -3.58 -15.99
N PRO A 10 -7.70 -3.74 -16.74
CA PRO A 10 -8.96 -4.20 -16.18
C PRO A 10 -8.90 -5.68 -15.81
N GLY A 11 -9.75 -6.07 -14.86
CA GLY A 11 -9.89 -7.46 -14.42
C GLY A 11 -8.74 -7.99 -13.57
N ALA A 12 -7.75 -7.16 -13.24
CA ALA A 12 -6.69 -7.58 -12.33
C ALA A 12 -7.22 -7.77 -10.91
N LEU A 13 -6.82 -8.86 -10.25
CA LEU A 13 -7.08 -9.07 -8.83
C LEU A 13 -6.10 -8.24 -8.01
N VAL A 14 -6.64 -7.47 -7.06
CA VAL A 14 -5.87 -6.67 -6.10
C VAL A 14 -6.19 -7.14 -4.69
N GLU A 15 -5.22 -7.71 -4.03
CA GLU A 15 -5.27 -7.97 -2.60
C GLU A 15 -4.64 -6.79 -1.87
N ILE A 16 -5.31 -6.32 -0.82
CA ILE A 16 -4.91 -5.16 -0.03
C ILE A 16 -4.92 -5.58 1.43
N TRP A 17 -3.88 -5.21 2.19
CA TRP A 17 -3.89 -5.39 3.64
C TRP A 17 -3.10 -4.29 4.35
N HIS A 18 -3.53 -3.97 5.56
CA HIS A 18 -2.83 -3.03 6.44
C HIS A 18 -3.25 -3.21 7.91
N CYS A 19 -2.49 -2.63 8.82
CA CYS A 19 -2.84 -2.60 10.24
C CYS A 19 -4.02 -1.65 10.54
N ASN A 20 -4.58 -1.73 11.74
CA ASN A 20 -5.59 -0.78 12.21
C ASN A 20 -4.95 0.59 12.54
N SER A 21 -5.76 1.55 13.02
CA SER A 21 -5.29 2.89 13.38
C SER A 21 -4.29 2.92 14.55
N ALA A 22 -4.23 1.86 15.35
CA ALA A 22 -3.26 1.70 16.45
C ALA A 22 -2.00 0.92 16.03
N GLY A 23 -1.84 0.59 14.74
CA GLY A 23 -0.69 -0.15 14.24
C GLY A 23 -0.79 -1.66 14.40
N LYS A 24 -1.95 -2.22 14.79
CA LYS A 24 -2.16 -3.67 14.99
C LYS A 24 -2.61 -4.35 13.72
N TYR A 25 -1.88 -5.39 13.30
CA TYR A 25 -2.34 -6.31 12.26
C TYR A 25 -3.24 -7.40 12.83
N LEU A 26 -4.25 -7.79 12.07
CA LEU A 26 -5.04 -8.96 12.36
C LEU A 26 -4.33 -10.21 11.80
N HIS A 27 -3.17 -10.54 12.38
CA HIS A 27 -2.35 -11.65 11.94
C HIS A 27 -1.81 -12.43 13.16
N PRO A 28 -1.81 -13.75 13.15
CA PRO A 28 -1.33 -14.56 14.30
C PRO A 28 0.10 -14.26 14.74
N ASN A 29 0.95 -13.81 13.81
CA ASN A 29 2.36 -13.49 14.10
C ASN A 29 2.56 -12.03 14.56
N ASP A 30 1.51 -11.22 14.63
CA ASP A 30 1.63 -9.88 15.23
C ASP A 30 1.61 -9.98 16.75
N ALA A 31 2.79 -10.00 17.34
CA ALA A 31 3.00 -10.06 18.80
C ALA A 31 2.97 -8.68 19.47
N SER A 32 2.59 -7.59 18.76
CA SER A 32 2.52 -6.26 19.35
C SER A 32 1.41 -6.17 20.42
N ASP A 33 1.64 -5.34 21.44
CA ASP A 33 0.65 -5.05 22.49
C ASP A 33 -0.38 -3.99 22.04
N SER A 34 -0.34 -3.54 20.79
CA SER A 34 -1.30 -2.58 20.25
C SER A 34 -2.72 -3.16 20.29
N PRO A 35 -3.74 -2.35 20.62
CA PRO A 35 -5.11 -2.82 20.76
C PRO A 35 -5.68 -3.31 19.41
N PRO A 36 -6.36 -4.46 19.37
CA PRO A 36 -7.10 -4.89 18.19
C PRO A 36 -8.36 -4.03 18.00
N ASP A 37 -8.82 -3.92 16.76
CA ASP A 37 -10.11 -3.33 16.44
C ASP A 37 -11.05 -4.43 15.93
N PRO A 38 -12.09 -4.79 16.69
CA PRO A 38 -13.03 -5.87 16.31
C PRO A 38 -13.88 -5.54 15.08
N ASN A 39 -13.95 -4.26 14.68
CA ASN A 39 -14.71 -3.80 13.52
C ASN A 39 -13.86 -3.63 12.27
N PHE A 40 -12.55 -3.94 12.34
CA PHE A 40 -11.62 -3.77 11.24
C PHE A 40 -10.98 -5.10 10.83
N HIS A 41 -11.26 -5.55 9.61
CA HIS A 41 -10.76 -6.84 9.10
C HIS A 41 -9.34 -6.80 8.54
N GLY A 42 -8.79 -5.62 8.25
CA GLY A 42 -7.41 -5.41 7.84
C GLY A 42 -7.06 -5.88 6.43
N ASN A 43 -7.98 -6.45 5.67
CA ASN A 43 -7.71 -6.92 4.30
C ASN A 43 -8.93 -6.82 3.39
N ALA A 44 -8.68 -6.73 2.08
CA ALA A 44 -9.71 -6.76 1.05
C ALA A 44 -9.17 -7.40 -0.23
N ARG A 45 -10.08 -7.95 -1.05
CA ARG A 45 -9.81 -8.43 -2.41
C ARG A 45 -10.76 -7.74 -3.35
N LEU A 46 -10.21 -7.09 -4.37
CA LEU A 46 -10.97 -6.28 -5.32
C LEU A 46 -10.55 -6.66 -6.75
N ILE A 47 -11.48 -6.52 -7.67
CA ILE A 47 -11.19 -6.67 -9.10
C ILE A 47 -11.21 -5.30 -9.74
N ALA A 48 -10.18 -4.99 -10.53
CA ALA A 48 -10.10 -3.74 -11.25
C ALA A 48 -11.20 -3.65 -12.32
N GLY A 49 -11.93 -2.55 -12.31
CA GLY A 49 -12.92 -2.22 -13.35
C GLY A 49 -12.28 -1.92 -14.71
N ASP A 50 -13.11 -1.58 -15.71
CA ASP A 50 -12.70 -1.37 -17.11
C ASP A 50 -11.60 -0.30 -17.27
N GLY A 51 -11.60 0.73 -16.44
CA GLY A 51 -10.54 1.75 -16.39
C GLY A 51 -9.30 1.35 -15.58
N GLY A 52 -9.16 0.10 -15.14
CA GLY A 52 -8.09 -0.34 -14.26
C GLY A 52 -8.21 0.27 -12.84
N LEU A 53 -9.38 0.78 -12.45
CA LEU A 53 -9.61 1.43 -11.17
C LEU A 53 -10.09 0.42 -10.13
N VAL A 54 -9.57 0.54 -8.92
CA VAL A 54 -10.13 0.00 -7.68
C VAL A 54 -10.35 1.13 -6.70
N GLU A 55 -11.46 1.09 -5.98
CA GLU A 55 -11.77 2.03 -4.91
C GLU A 55 -12.00 1.24 -3.63
N LEU A 56 -11.31 1.61 -2.55
CA LEU A 56 -11.47 1.03 -1.23
C LEU A 56 -11.73 2.14 -0.22
N ARG A 57 -12.79 2.01 0.57
CA ARG A 57 -13.00 2.84 1.76
C ARG A 57 -12.49 2.10 2.98
N THR A 58 -11.57 2.71 3.70
CA THR A 58 -10.94 2.12 4.87
C THR A 58 -10.51 3.19 5.86
N ILE A 59 -9.94 2.80 6.99
CA ILE A 59 -9.27 3.71 7.94
C ILE A 59 -7.82 3.92 7.50
N LYS A 60 -7.23 5.06 7.86
CA LYS A 60 -5.80 5.24 7.72
C LYS A 60 -5.08 4.37 8.75
N PRO A 61 -4.10 3.52 8.34
CA PRO A 61 -3.32 2.73 9.28
C PRO A 61 -2.49 3.60 10.22
N GLY A 62 -2.20 3.08 11.41
CA GLY A 62 -1.24 3.68 12.33
C GLY A 62 0.20 3.34 11.96
N ALA A 63 1.15 4.11 12.50
CA ALA A 63 2.54 3.70 12.57
C ALA A 63 2.71 2.60 13.61
N TYR A 64 3.72 1.74 13.45
CA TYR A 64 4.00 0.68 14.43
C TYR A 64 5.51 0.41 14.58
N PRO A 65 5.95 -0.02 15.77
CA PRO A 65 7.34 -0.43 15.98
C PRO A 65 7.59 -1.80 15.36
N VAL A 66 8.77 -1.98 14.78
CA VAL A 66 9.24 -3.29 14.30
C VAL A 66 9.90 -4.02 15.46
N PRO A 67 9.43 -5.22 15.83
CA PRO A 67 10.05 -5.99 16.91
C PRO A 67 11.54 -6.21 16.66
N ASP A 68 12.34 -6.14 17.72
CA ASP A 68 13.79 -6.41 17.73
C ASP A 68 14.63 -5.56 16.76
N ALA A 69 14.10 -4.43 16.27
CA ALA A 69 14.77 -3.58 15.27
C ALA A 69 15.27 -2.23 15.84
N ASN A 70 15.80 -2.24 17.08
CA ASN A 70 16.45 -1.07 17.72
C ASN A 70 15.61 0.21 17.72
N GLY A 71 14.30 0.08 17.96
CA GLY A 71 13.38 1.22 18.01
C GLY A 71 12.97 1.77 16.64
N TRP A 72 13.17 1.00 15.56
CA TRP A 72 12.65 1.37 14.26
C TRP A 72 11.14 1.29 14.21
N TRP A 73 10.53 2.40 13.76
CA TRP A 73 9.09 2.52 13.54
C TRP A 73 8.80 2.59 12.04
N ARG A 74 7.80 1.85 11.61
CA ARG A 74 7.27 1.96 10.26
C ARG A 74 6.21 3.05 10.16
N PRO A 75 6.23 3.89 9.11
CA PRO A 75 5.16 4.84 8.83
C PRO A 75 3.84 4.14 8.52
N PRO A 76 2.72 4.84 8.56
CA PRO A 76 1.48 4.39 7.97
C PRO A 76 1.69 3.95 6.52
N HIS A 77 1.30 2.72 6.18
CA HIS A 77 1.39 2.19 4.83
C HIS A 77 0.33 1.12 4.55
N VAL A 78 0.07 0.87 3.29
CA VAL A 78 -0.87 -0.14 2.82
C VAL A 78 -0.14 -1.09 1.87
N HIS A 79 -0.27 -2.38 2.10
CA HIS A 79 0.28 -3.42 1.23
C HIS A 79 -0.67 -3.73 0.08
N PHE A 80 -0.09 -4.00 -1.07
CA PHE A 80 -0.78 -4.45 -2.27
C PHE A 80 -0.12 -5.69 -2.84
N SER A 81 -0.94 -6.66 -3.24
CA SER A 81 -0.53 -7.77 -4.07
C SER A 81 -1.45 -7.77 -5.31
N VAL A 82 -0.87 -7.48 -6.46
CA VAL A 82 -1.61 -7.33 -7.72
C VAL A 82 -1.27 -8.50 -8.63
N PHE A 83 -2.30 -9.18 -9.10
CA PHE A 83 -2.19 -10.25 -10.07
C PHE A 83 -2.63 -9.70 -11.43
N GLY A 84 -1.68 -9.63 -12.36
CA GLY A 84 -1.95 -9.17 -13.72
C GLY A 84 -2.75 -10.19 -14.53
N ARG A 85 -3.05 -9.83 -15.78
CA ARG A 85 -3.80 -10.70 -16.73
C ARG A 85 -3.11 -12.04 -17.02
N VAL A 86 -1.79 -12.08 -16.85
CA VAL A 86 -1.01 -13.31 -17.05
C VAL A 86 -0.70 -13.87 -15.67
N TRP A 87 -1.11 -15.08 -15.42
CA TRP A 87 -1.00 -15.78 -14.12
C TRP A 87 0.43 -15.82 -13.51
N LEU A 88 1.46 -15.51 -14.30
CA LEU A 88 2.85 -15.41 -13.84
C LEU A 88 3.25 -14.00 -13.39
N SER A 89 2.39 -12.97 -13.54
CA SER A 89 2.73 -11.60 -13.15
C SER A 89 2.07 -11.23 -11.82
N ARG A 90 2.85 -11.23 -10.76
CA ARG A 90 2.46 -10.72 -9.45
C ARG A 90 3.36 -9.56 -9.06
N LEU A 91 2.77 -8.44 -8.71
CA LEU A 91 3.44 -7.32 -8.09
C LEU A 91 3.07 -7.27 -6.62
N VAL A 92 4.05 -7.32 -5.73
CA VAL A 92 3.88 -7.01 -4.31
C VAL A 92 4.54 -5.68 -4.04
N THR A 93 3.82 -4.73 -3.47
CA THR A 93 4.32 -3.38 -3.21
C THR A 93 3.59 -2.75 -2.03
N GLN A 94 4.04 -1.56 -1.65
CA GLN A 94 3.43 -0.79 -0.56
C GLN A 94 3.17 0.64 -1.02
N MET A 95 2.04 1.20 -0.56
CA MET A 95 1.70 2.61 -0.67
C MET A 95 1.98 3.30 0.66
N PHE A 96 2.67 4.41 0.61
CA PHE A 96 2.94 5.29 1.75
C PHE A 96 2.08 6.55 1.66
N PHE A 97 1.79 7.15 2.80
CA PHE A 97 1.00 8.38 2.85
C PHE A 97 1.90 9.61 2.73
N PRO A 98 1.45 10.66 2.02
CA PRO A 98 2.21 11.90 1.91
C PRO A 98 2.28 12.64 3.24
N GLY A 99 3.39 13.31 3.50
CA GLY A 99 3.59 14.14 4.70
C GLY A 99 3.84 13.37 6.01
N GLU A 100 4.06 12.06 5.94
CA GLU A 100 4.40 11.25 7.11
C GLU A 100 5.89 11.39 7.46
N PRO A 101 6.25 11.93 8.64
CA PRO A 101 7.66 12.15 8.99
C PRO A 101 8.49 10.87 9.04
N LEU A 102 7.87 9.73 9.35
CA LEU A 102 8.55 8.45 9.41
C LEU A 102 8.95 7.89 8.03
N ASN A 103 8.41 8.43 6.93
CA ASN A 103 8.82 8.03 5.58
C ASN A 103 10.32 8.23 5.36
N ASP A 104 10.89 9.28 5.92
CA ASP A 104 12.32 9.61 5.75
C ASP A 104 13.23 8.58 6.42
N ASN A 105 12.72 7.85 7.40
CA ASN A 105 13.47 6.87 8.19
C ASN A 105 13.02 5.42 7.96
N ASP A 106 12.06 5.17 7.06
CA ASP A 106 11.59 3.81 6.78
C ASP A 106 12.62 3.04 5.95
N ALA A 107 13.17 1.98 6.52
CA ALA A 107 14.21 1.19 5.87
C ALA A 107 13.70 0.51 4.59
N VAL A 108 12.41 0.15 4.51
CA VAL A 108 11.82 -0.50 3.34
C VAL A 108 11.66 0.51 2.20
N LEU A 109 11.08 1.67 2.47
CA LEU A 109 10.91 2.73 1.46
C LEU A 109 12.27 3.24 0.97
N ASN A 110 13.23 3.45 1.88
CA ASN A 110 14.55 3.98 1.56
C ASN A 110 15.52 2.95 0.96
N ALA A 111 15.17 1.66 0.93
CA ALA A 111 15.90 0.67 0.14
C ALA A 111 15.76 0.92 -1.37
N ILE A 112 14.74 1.66 -1.82
CA ILE A 112 14.59 2.09 -3.20
C ILE A 112 15.56 3.23 -3.47
N ARG A 113 16.65 2.93 -4.19
CA ARG A 113 17.73 3.90 -4.45
C ARG A 113 17.35 5.00 -5.43
N ASP A 114 16.52 4.67 -6.41
CA ASP A 114 16.01 5.63 -7.40
C ASP A 114 14.96 6.55 -6.75
N PRO A 115 15.21 7.87 -6.62
CA PRO A 115 14.27 8.80 -6.00
C PRO A 115 12.91 8.87 -6.71
N ASP A 116 12.89 8.74 -8.04
CA ASP A 116 11.66 8.76 -8.80
C ASP A 116 10.84 7.50 -8.57
N ALA A 117 11.49 6.33 -8.49
CA ALA A 117 10.83 5.08 -8.13
C ALA A 117 10.28 5.14 -6.70
N ARG A 118 11.05 5.67 -5.75
CA ARG A 118 10.63 5.85 -4.36
C ARG A 118 9.45 6.81 -4.24
N SER A 119 9.47 7.94 -4.95
CA SER A 119 8.35 8.89 -4.95
C SER A 119 7.05 8.28 -5.46
N ARG A 120 7.11 7.33 -6.39
CA ARG A 120 5.95 6.60 -6.89
C ARG A 120 5.32 5.66 -5.86
N CYS A 121 6.02 5.35 -4.77
CA CYS A 121 5.43 4.60 -3.64
C CYS A 121 4.60 5.48 -2.71
N ILE A 122 4.66 6.81 -2.85
CA ILE A 122 3.91 7.75 -2.02
C ILE A 122 2.64 8.17 -2.76
N ALA A 123 1.49 7.99 -2.12
CA ALA A 123 0.19 8.38 -2.67
C ALA A 123 0.08 9.90 -2.84
N ARG A 124 -0.83 10.35 -3.69
CA ARG A 124 -1.23 11.75 -3.79
C ARG A 124 -2.51 11.99 -3.00
N LEU A 125 -2.61 13.15 -2.38
CA LEU A 125 -3.85 13.59 -1.78
C LEU A 125 -4.77 14.11 -2.89
N GLY A 126 -5.93 13.45 -3.04
CA GLY A 126 -6.98 13.85 -3.97
C GLY A 126 -8.00 14.80 -3.33
N ALA A 127 -9.00 15.20 -4.12
CA ALA A 127 -10.11 15.97 -3.60
C ALA A 127 -10.93 15.14 -2.59
N PRO A 128 -11.32 15.70 -1.43
CA PRO A 128 -12.14 14.98 -0.44
C PRO A 128 -13.46 14.48 -1.06
N LYS A 129 -13.88 13.27 -0.63
CA LYS A 129 -15.12 12.65 -1.10
C LYS A 129 -15.86 12.06 0.11
N ASP A 130 -17.17 12.24 0.18
CA ASP A 130 -18.04 11.67 1.21
C ASP A 130 -17.55 11.87 2.66
N ASN A 131 -17.06 13.08 2.97
CA ASN A 131 -16.46 13.46 4.25
C ASN A 131 -15.18 12.67 4.60
N GLY A 132 -14.53 12.06 3.62
CA GLY A 132 -13.26 11.34 3.78
C GLY A 132 -12.12 11.97 2.99
N LEU A 133 -10.89 11.69 3.43
CA LEU A 133 -9.69 11.99 2.65
C LEU A 133 -9.57 10.97 1.52
N VAL A 134 -9.18 11.44 0.35
CA VAL A 134 -8.91 10.59 -0.81
C VAL A 134 -7.41 10.50 -1.03
N TYR A 135 -6.90 9.31 -1.14
CA TYR A 135 -5.52 9.04 -1.52
C TYR A 135 -5.51 8.32 -2.86
N GLU A 136 -4.84 8.90 -3.84
CA GLU A 136 -4.69 8.35 -5.18
C GLU A 136 -3.33 7.66 -5.30
N TYR A 137 -3.33 6.42 -5.73
CA TYR A 137 -2.13 5.64 -5.90
C TYR A 137 -2.13 4.90 -7.24
N GLN A 138 -1.10 5.13 -8.06
CA GLN A 138 -0.96 4.49 -9.36
C GLN A 138 -0.05 3.26 -9.24
N LEU A 139 -0.60 2.10 -9.55
CA LEU A 139 0.14 0.85 -9.66
C LEU A 139 0.49 0.61 -11.14
N VAL A 140 1.78 0.50 -11.44
CA VAL A 140 2.30 0.12 -12.76
C VAL A 140 2.78 -1.33 -12.67
N VAL A 141 2.07 -2.26 -13.32
CA VAL A 141 2.23 -3.69 -13.05
C VAL A 141 3.49 -4.33 -13.64
N ARG A 142 4.18 -3.66 -14.56
CA ARG A 142 5.51 -4.08 -15.07
C ARG A 142 6.17 -2.99 -15.90
N GLY A 143 7.42 -3.27 -16.36
CA GLY A 143 8.21 -2.38 -17.21
C GLY A 143 9.24 -1.57 -16.42
N ARG A 144 10.01 -0.76 -17.14
CA ARG A 144 11.07 0.08 -16.53
C ARG A 144 10.53 1.11 -15.54
N LYS A 145 9.29 1.55 -15.73
CA LYS A 145 8.57 2.46 -14.83
C LYS A 145 7.62 1.72 -13.90
N GLY A 146 7.78 0.41 -13.79
CA GLY A 146 6.98 -0.42 -12.89
C GLY A 146 7.03 0.10 -11.44
N SER A 147 5.94 -0.12 -10.71
CA SER A 147 5.95 0.12 -9.27
C SER A 147 7.02 -0.76 -8.61
N PRO A 148 7.83 -0.23 -7.68
CA PRO A 148 8.83 -1.03 -6.98
C PRO A 148 8.21 -2.23 -6.28
N SER A 149 8.85 -3.39 -6.36
CA SER A 149 8.47 -4.54 -5.54
C SER A 149 9.02 -4.34 -4.13
N LEU A 150 8.14 -4.39 -3.15
CA LEU A 150 8.46 -4.23 -1.73
C LEU A 150 7.85 -5.42 -0.97
N PRO A 151 8.51 -5.89 0.11
CA PRO A 151 8.02 -7.01 0.91
C PRO A 151 6.71 -6.71 1.64
#